data_0719281aa1c28632bd74c7e3afac7ab4
#
_entry.id   0719281aa1c28632bd74c7e3afac7ab4
#
_cell.length_a   1.000
_cell.length_b   1.000
_cell.length_c   1.000
_cell.angle_alpha   90.00
_cell.angle_beta   90.00
_cell.angle_gamma   90.00
#
_symmetry.space_group_name_H-M   'P 1'
#
loop_
_entity.id
_entity.type
_entity.pdbx_description
1 polymer ?
#
loop_
_entity_poly.entity_id
_entity_poly.type
_entity_poly.pdbx_seq_one_letter_code
_entity_poly.pdbx_strand_id
1 'polypeptide(L)'
;MREKMISQRGKLWNGKNETYSAVLLRKLKNESGSAVVEFVALALPLFVPLIIFLSHFAALSNDEFIVRTLARESVRAYILSANDLSATINARNTMNTGAHELGLKEERIKDLNFTVDCAGLLCITPDNKVEITITLRSQDGKRVSTATARETVSPWV
;
A
#
# COMPACT_ATOMS: atom_id res chain seq x y z
N MET A 1 58.80 -41.67 36.83
CA MET A 1 58.41 -40.25 37.16
C MET A 1 57.66 -39.50 36.02
N ARG A 2 57.03 -40.22 35.10
CA ARG A 2 56.36 -39.58 33.92
C ARG A 2 54.82 -39.70 33.90
N GLU A 3 54.21 -40.46 34.74
CA GLU A 3 52.76 -40.68 34.70
C GLU A 3 51.91 -39.76 35.57
N LYS A 4 52.50 -38.93 36.44
CA LYS A 4 51.76 -37.99 37.32
C LYS A 4 51.49 -36.63 36.70
N MET A 5 52.00 -36.32 35.53
CA MET A 5 51.80 -34.97 34.88
C MET A 5 50.64 -34.93 33.89
N ILE A 6 50.07 -36.04 33.48
CA ILE A 6 48.99 -36.09 32.49
C ILE A 6 47.60 -35.96 33.15
N SER A 7 47.49 -36.33 34.42
CA SER A 7 46.18 -36.27 35.13
C SER A 7 45.72 -34.90 35.60
N GLN A 8 46.58 -33.89 35.57
CA GLN A 8 46.25 -32.56 36.07
C GLN A 8 45.71 -31.59 34.95
N ARG A 9 45.88 -31.94 33.67
CA ARG A 9 45.42 -31.07 32.55
C ARG A 9 43.93 -31.23 32.19
N GLY A 10 43.32 -32.35 32.58
CA GLY A 10 41.89 -32.61 32.26
C GLY A 10 40.89 -31.93 33.18
N LYS A 11 41.33 -31.45 34.35
CA LYS A 11 40.41 -30.85 35.34
C LYS A 11 40.24 -29.32 35.25
N LEU A 12 41.07 -28.64 34.46
CA LEU A 12 41.02 -27.17 34.34
C LEU A 12 40.12 -26.63 33.22
N TRP A 13 39.56 -27.51 32.37
CA TRP A 13 38.77 -27.04 31.21
C TRP A 13 37.26 -27.14 31.38
N ASN A 14 36.78 -27.84 32.42
CA ASN A 14 35.35 -28.08 32.59
C ASN A 14 34.65 -27.07 33.56
N GLY A 15 35.41 -26.17 34.20
CA GLY A 15 34.86 -25.23 35.20
C GLY A 15 34.45 -23.85 34.66
N LYS A 16 34.84 -23.51 33.42
CA LYS A 16 34.58 -22.14 32.92
C LYS A 16 33.31 -21.98 32.10
N ASN A 17 32.77 -23.05 31.52
CA ASN A 17 31.59 -22.94 30.66
C ASN A 17 30.26 -23.04 31.44
N GLU A 18 30.25 -23.64 32.61
CA GLU A 18 29.02 -23.70 33.43
C GLU A 18 28.71 -22.37 34.16
N THR A 19 29.76 -21.60 34.46
CA THR A 19 29.58 -20.32 35.18
C THR A 19 28.96 -19.22 34.33
N TYR A 20 29.24 -19.19 33.03
CA TYR A 20 28.66 -18.16 32.13
C TYR A 20 27.18 -18.39 31.86
N SER A 21 26.77 -19.64 31.65
CA SER A 21 25.35 -19.99 31.46
C SER A 21 24.53 -19.76 32.73
N ALA A 22 25.08 -20.16 33.89
CA ALA A 22 24.41 -19.94 35.17
C ALA A 22 24.36 -18.49 35.58
N VAL A 23 25.37 -17.68 35.28
CA VAL A 23 25.39 -16.23 35.53
C VAL A 23 24.41 -15.50 34.60
N LEU A 24 24.33 -15.87 33.34
CA LEU A 24 23.35 -15.31 32.39
C LEU A 24 21.91 -15.65 32.78
N LEU A 25 21.64 -16.90 33.13
CA LEU A 25 20.32 -17.33 33.61
C LEU A 25 19.93 -16.69 34.94
N ARG A 26 20.91 -16.49 35.85
CA ARG A 26 20.68 -15.81 37.13
C ARG A 26 20.45 -14.29 36.94
N LYS A 27 21.09 -13.67 35.96
CA LYS A 27 20.91 -12.28 35.63
C LYS A 27 19.53 -12.04 35.00
N LEU A 28 19.04 -12.99 34.18
CA LEU A 28 17.69 -12.95 33.61
C LEU A 28 16.59 -13.21 34.67
N LYS A 29 16.90 -13.92 35.75
CA LYS A 29 15.94 -14.25 36.81
C LYS A 29 15.80 -13.16 37.88
N ASN A 30 16.69 -12.19 37.94
CA ASN A 30 16.73 -11.20 39.00
C ASN A 30 16.28 -9.80 38.57
N GLU A 31 15.60 -9.70 37.41
CA GLU A 31 15.05 -8.42 36.95
C GLU A 31 13.60 -8.27 37.42
N SER A 32 13.46 -7.63 38.57
CA SER A 32 12.19 -7.07 39.07
C SER A 32 11.70 -5.88 38.20
N GLY A 33 12.20 -5.76 36.95
CA GLY A 33 11.72 -4.89 35.90
C GLY A 33 10.82 -5.61 34.89
N SER A 34 10.41 -6.83 35.20
CA SER A 34 9.81 -7.83 34.33
C SER A 34 8.46 -7.42 33.72
N ALA A 35 7.64 -6.63 34.39
CA ALA A 35 6.31 -6.31 33.90
C ALA A 35 6.32 -5.52 32.58
N VAL A 36 7.28 -4.60 32.41
CA VAL A 36 7.42 -3.82 31.15
C VAL A 36 7.98 -4.69 30.02
N VAL A 37 8.99 -5.52 30.34
CA VAL A 37 9.60 -6.43 29.35
C VAL A 37 8.60 -7.50 28.93
N GLU A 38 7.83 -8.04 29.89
CA GLU A 38 6.81 -9.05 29.64
C GLU A 38 5.64 -8.47 28.82
N PHE A 39 5.21 -7.25 29.14
CA PHE A 39 4.24 -6.53 28.33
C PHE A 39 4.72 -6.29 26.91
N VAL A 40 5.95 -5.81 26.72
CA VAL A 40 6.53 -5.57 25.39
C VAL A 40 6.68 -6.87 24.62
N ALA A 41 7.11 -7.97 25.27
CA ALA A 41 7.26 -9.28 24.65
C ALA A 41 5.93 -9.88 24.17
N LEU A 42 4.81 -9.55 24.85
CA LEU A 42 3.47 -9.94 24.40
C LEU A 42 2.88 -8.96 23.39
N ALA A 43 3.12 -7.66 23.56
CA ALA A 43 2.58 -6.62 22.71
C ALA A 43 3.19 -6.65 21.29
N LEU A 44 4.51 -6.82 21.15
CA LEU A 44 5.18 -6.83 19.84
C LEU A 44 4.63 -7.90 18.88
N PRO A 45 4.55 -9.19 19.24
CA PRO A 45 4.03 -10.21 18.34
C PRO A 45 2.54 -10.03 18.00
N LEU A 46 1.79 -9.31 18.83
CA LEU A 46 0.39 -8.99 18.57
C LEU A 46 0.24 -7.76 17.66
N PHE A 47 0.95 -6.67 17.95
CA PHE A 47 0.80 -5.39 17.24
C PHE A 47 1.52 -5.37 15.90
N VAL A 48 2.68 -6.02 15.76
CA VAL A 48 3.43 -6.04 14.48
C VAL A 48 2.61 -6.64 13.34
N PRO A 49 2.02 -7.84 13.46
CA PRO A 49 1.19 -8.39 12.39
C PRO A 49 -0.07 -7.56 12.14
N LEU A 50 -0.65 -6.95 13.17
CA LEU A 50 -1.80 -6.06 13.04
C LEU A 50 -1.44 -4.81 12.22
N ILE A 51 -0.31 -4.17 12.49
CA ILE A 51 0.15 -2.98 11.76
C ILE A 51 0.44 -3.35 10.30
N ILE A 52 1.08 -4.49 10.05
CA ILE A 52 1.35 -4.98 8.69
C ILE A 52 0.02 -5.19 7.95
N PHE A 53 -0.95 -5.84 8.57
CA PHE A 53 -2.27 -6.05 7.98
C PHE A 53 -2.98 -4.73 7.66
N LEU A 54 -3.01 -3.79 8.60
CA LEU A 54 -3.63 -2.47 8.41
C LEU A 54 -2.94 -1.66 7.30
N SER A 55 -1.61 -1.73 7.19
CA SER A 55 -0.89 -1.01 6.13
C SER A 55 -1.21 -1.57 4.74
N HIS A 56 -1.35 -2.88 4.59
CA HIS A 56 -1.81 -3.49 3.33
C HIS A 56 -3.24 -3.11 2.98
N PHE A 57 -4.12 -3.09 3.97
CA PHE A 57 -5.52 -2.69 3.77
C PHE A 57 -5.64 -1.23 3.36
N ALA A 58 -4.89 -0.34 4.01
CA ALA A 58 -4.86 1.09 3.71
C ALA A 58 -4.37 1.35 2.26
N ALA A 59 -3.38 0.63 1.78
CA ALA A 59 -2.88 0.78 0.40
C ALA A 59 -3.95 0.41 -0.64
N LEU A 60 -4.73 -0.64 -0.41
CA LEU A 60 -5.81 -1.06 -1.30
C LEU A 60 -6.96 -0.04 -1.35
N SER A 61 -7.35 0.47 -0.19
CA SER A 61 -8.39 1.49 -0.08
C SER A 61 -7.99 2.79 -0.76
N ASN A 62 -6.70 3.13 -0.74
CA ASN A 62 -6.17 4.32 -1.41
C ASN A 62 -6.27 4.22 -2.93
N ASP A 63 -5.92 3.09 -3.54
CA ASP A 63 -6.03 2.90 -5.00
C ASP A 63 -7.49 3.01 -5.48
N GLU A 64 -8.44 2.43 -4.75
CA GLU A 64 -9.86 2.57 -5.05
C GLU A 64 -10.36 4.01 -4.93
N PHE A 65 -9.92 4.72 -3.89
CA PHE A 65 -10.26 6.13 -3.71
C PHE A 65 -9.75 6.98 -4.87
N ILE A 66 -8.49 6.77 -5.28
CA ILE A 66 -7.85 7.50 -6.38
C ILE A 66 -8.64 7.29 -7.68
N VAL A 67 -8.90 6.04 -8.10
CA VAL A 67 -9.59 5.80 -9.38
C VAL A 67 -11.02 6.35 -9.38
N ARG A 68 -11.72 6.31 -8.24
CA ARG A 68 -13.07 6.90 -8.10
C ARG A 68 -13.03 8.42 -8.23
N THR A 69 -12.07 9.07 -7.62
CA THR A 69 -11.92 10.53 -7.69
C THR A 69 -11.55 10.94 -9.11
N LEU A 70 -10.57 10.28 -9.72
CA LEU A 70 -10.16 10.56 -11.09
C LEU A 70 -11.29 10.34 -12.10
N ALA A 71 -12.09 9.29 -11.97
CA ALA A 71 -13.21 9.02 -12.86
C ALA A 71 -14.25 10.15 -12.81
N ARG A 72 -14.59 10.63 -11.61
CA ARG A 72 -15.55 11.74 -11.43
C ARG A 72 -15.05 13.05 -12.01
N GLU A 73 -13.80 13.40 -11.73
CA GLU A 73 -13.24 14.67 -12.25
C GLU A 73 -13.03 14.59 -13.76
N SER A 74 -12.62 13.45 -14.31
CA SER A 74 -12.45 13.27 -15.74
C SER A 74 -13.76 13.35 -16.51
N VAL A 75 -14.86 12.76 -16.01
CA VAL A 75 -16.16 12.83 -16.69
C VAL A 75 -16.71 14.26 -16.67
N ARG A 76 -16.49 15.01 -15.58
CA ARG A 76 -16.85 16.42 -15.51
C ARG A 76 -16.09 17.27 -16.51
N ALA A 77 -14.76 17.07 -16.60
CA ALA A 77 -13.94 17.76 -17.58
C ALA A 77 -14.35 17.41 -19.02
N TYR A 78 -14.79 16.17 -19.25
CA TYR A 78 -15.29 15.72 -20.54
C TYR A 78 -16.54 16.47 -20.97
N ILE A 79 -17.60 16.42 -20.15
CA ILE A 79 -18.92 17.02 -20.50
C ILE A 79 -18.93 18.54 -20.58
N LEU A 80 -17.94 19.22 -19.98
CA LEU A 80 -17.75 20.66 -20.05
C LEU A 80 -16.97 21.12 -21.29
N SER A 81 -16.57 20.22 -22.16
CA SER A 81 -15.75 20.50 -23.33
C SER A 81 -16.65 20.84 -24.54
N ALA A 82 -16.09 21.56 -25.50
CA ALA A 82 -16.85 22.04 -26.67
C ALA A 82 -17.12 20.96 -27.74
N ASN A 83 -16.32 19.90 -27.79
CA ASN A 83 -16.44 18.80 -28.75
C ASN A 83 -15.71 17.55 -28.22
N ASP A 84 -15.96 16.40 -28.84
CA ASP A 84 -15.43 15.09 -28.39
C ASP A 84 -13.90 15.02 -28.40
N LEU A 85 -13.24 15.68 -29.34
CA LEU A 85 -11.78 15.69 -29.42
C LEU A 85 -11.17 16.45 -28.23
N SER A 86 -11.64 17.67 -27.98
CA SER A 86 -11.21 18.46 -26.83
C SER A 86 -11.63 17.81 -25.50
N ALA A 87 -12.79 17.15 -25.46
CA ALA A 87 -13.29 16.44 -24.30
C ALA A 87 -12.35 15.32 -23.87
N THR A 88 -11.92 14.49 -24.83
CA THR A 88 -10.99 13.40 -24.56
C THR A 88 -9.64 13.92 -24.06
N ILE A 89 -9.12 15.00 -24.65
CA ILE A 89 -7.85 15.62 -24.24
C ILE A 89 -7.99 16.20 -22.82
N ASN A 90 -9.03 16.98 -22.57
CA ASN A 90 -9.26 17.62 -21.28
C ASN A 90 -9.47 16.59 -20.16
N ALA A 91 -10.28 15.57 -20.39
CA ALA A 91 -10.51 14.50 -19.42
C ALA A 91 -9.21 13.73 -19.10
N ARG A 92 -8.40 13.42 -20.10
CA ARG A 92 -7.12 12.75 -19.90
C ARG A 92 -6.11 13.62 -19.15
N ASN A 93 -6.06 14.91 -19.47
CA ASN A 93 -5.20 15.86 -18.76
C ASN A 93 -5.65 16.00 -17.28
N THR A 94 -6.97 16.10 -17.04
CA THR A 94 -7.52 16.13 -15.68
C THR A 94 -7.18 14.87 -14.92
N MET A 95 -7.30 13.69 -15.55
CA MET A 95 -6.88 12.42 -14.94
C MET A 95 -5.41 12.43 -14.54
N ASN A 96 -4.52 12.84 -15.45
CA ASN A 96 -3.08 12.84 -15.20
C ASN A 96 -2.70 13.84 -14.10
N THR A 97 -3.20 15.07 -14.17
CA THR A 97 -2.96 16.11 -13.16
C THR A 97 -3.49 15.68 -11.79
N GLY A 98 -4.74 15.19 -11.75
CA GLY A 98 -5.32 14.69 -10.50
C GLY A 98 -4.55 13.50 -9.92
N ALA A 99 -4.02 12.61 -10.76
CA ALA A 99 -3.19 11.50 -10.32
C ALA A 99 -1.90 11.98 -9.62
N HIS A 100 -1.25 13.01 -10.16
CA HIS A 100 -0.09 13.65 -9.51
C HIS A 100 -0.46 14.29 -8.17
N GLU A 101 -1.55 15.03 -8.12
CA GLU A 101 -2.03 15.70 -6.90
C GLU A 101 -2.41 14.70 -5.80
N LEU A 102 -2.94 13.54 -6.19
CA LEU A 102 -3.24 12.43 -5.27
C LEU A 102 -2.01 11.58 -4.90
N GLY A 103 -0.82 11.98 -5.35
CA GLY A 103 0.45 11.39 -4.96
C GLY A 103 0.83 10.11 -5.70
N LEU A 104 0.22 9.83 -6.87
CA LEU A 104 0.69 8.73 -7.72
C LEU A 104 2.05 9.07 -8.32
N LYS A 105 2.96 8.10 -8.28
CA LYS A 105 4.26 8.20 -8.95
C LYS A 105 4.09 8.11 -10.47
N GLU A 106 4.97 8.76 -11.22
CA GLU A 106 4.98 8.76 -12.69
C GLU A 106 4.88 7.36 -13.32
N GLU A 107 5.53 6.37 -12.72
CA GLU A 107 5.49 4.99 -13.19
C GLU A 107 4.07 4.42 -13.14
N ARG A 108 3.32 4.75 -12.08
CA ARG A 108 1.95 4.28 -11.89
C ARG A 108 0.92 5.06 -12.71
N ILE A 109 1.21 6.33 -13.02
CA ILE A 109 0.36 7.13 -13.91
C ILE A 109 0.30 6.53 -15.30
N LYS A 110 1.41 5.94 -15.77
CA LYS A 110 1.46 5.22 -17.06
C LYS A 110 0.61 3.95 -17.07
N ASP A 111 0.34 3.37 -15.92
CA ASP A 111 -0.51 2.19 -15.75
C ASP A 111 -2.01 2.53 -15.66
N LEU A 112 -2.36 3.82 -15.64
CA LEU A 112 -3.75 4.26 -15.70
C LEU A 112 -4.32 4.01 -17.09
N ASN A 113 -5.41 3.26 -17.15
CA ASN A 113 -6.17 3.09 -18.37
C ASN A 113 -7.46 3.91 -18.28
N PHE A 114 -7.80 4.58 -19.37
CA PHE A 114 -8.91 5.49 -19.51
C PHE A 114 -9.76 5.09 -20.70
N THR A 115 -11.04 4.83 -20.47
CA THR A 115 -12.01 4.51 -21.51
C THR A 115 -13.23 5.39 -21.36
N VAL A 116 -13.77 5.84 -22.51
CA VAL A 116 -14.99 6.63 -22.60
C VAL A 116 -16.04 5.82 -23.33
N ASP A 117 -17.24 5.81 -22.81
CA ASP A 117 -18.42 5.21 -23.43
C ASP A 117 -19.59 6.20 -23.42
N CYS A 118 -20.37 6.22 -24.48
CA CYS A 118 -21.55 7.08 -24.59
C CYS A 118 -22.57 6.48 -25.59
N ALA A 119 -23.81 6.91 -25.47
CA ALA A 119 -24.86 6.50 -26.38
C ALA A 119 -24.80 7.34 -27.68
N GLY A 120 -24.30 6.77 -28.76
CA GLY A 120 -24.29 7.41 -30.08
C GLY A 120 -22.88 7.66 -30.64
N LEU A 121 -22.83 8.27 -31.81
CA LEU A 121 -21.57 8.55 -32.54
C LEU A 121 -20.80 9.74 -31.96
N LEU A 122 -21.51 10.70 -31.37
CA LEU A 122 -20.95 11.87 -30.69
C LEU A 122 -21.36 11.83 -29.24
N CYS A 123 -20.39 11.93 -28.35
CA CYS A 123 -20.64 11.93 -26.91
C CYS A 123 -21.13 13.29 -26.41
N ILE A 124 -20.56 14.40 -26.94
CA ILE A 124 -20.98 15.76 -26.57
C ILE A 124 -22.19 16.16 -27.38
N THR A 125 -23.35 15.65 -26.99
CA THR A 125 -24.67 16.02 -27.50
C THR A 125 -25.61 16.24 -26.33
N PRO A 126 -26.60 17.19 -26.45
CA PRO A 126 -27.55 17.46 -25.38
C PRO A 126 -28.22 16.19 -24.85
N ASP A 127 -28.38 16.11 -23.54
CA ASP A 127 -28.98 14.97 -22.79
C ASP A 127 -28.30 13.63 -22.96
N ASN A 128 -27.17 13.55 -23.66
CA ASN A 128 -26.39 12.31 -23.76
C ASN A 128 -25.72 11.95 -22.44
N LYS A 129 -25.62 10.67 -22.17
CA LYS A 129 -24.92 10.14 -21.00
C LYS A 129 -23.52 9.71 -21.39
N VAL A 130 -22.54 10.25 -20.70
CA VAL A 130 -21.14 9.90 -20.88
C VAL A 130 -20.68 9.13 -19.65
N GLU A 131 -20.01 8.03 -19.90
CA GLU A 131 -19.44 7.16 -18.88
C GLU A 131 -17.93 7.08 -19.07
N ILE A 132 -17.18 7.36 -18.01
CA ILE A 132 -15.72 7.20 -18.02
C ILE A 132 -15.35 6.14 -17.01
N THR A 133 -14.61 5.16 -17.49
CA THR A 133 -14.02 4.10 -16.66
C THR A 133 -12.53 4.29 -16.58
N ILE A 134 -12.00 4.33 -15.34
CA ILE A 134 -10.58 4.40 -15.07
C ILE A 134 -10.18 3.12 -14.33
N THR A 135 -9.08 2.52 -14.78
CA THR A 135 -8.48 1.35 -14.15
C THR A 135 -7.03 1.64 -13.77
N LEU A 136 -6.63 1.16 -12.60
CA LEU A 136 -5.28 1.26 -12.08
C LEU A 136 -4.81 -0.11 -11.62
N ARG A 137 -3.67 -0.55 -12.14
CA ARG A 137 -3.04 -1.79 -11.67
C ARG A 137 -2.30 -1.55 -10.36
N SER A 138 -2.47 -2.45 -9.39
CA SER A 138 -1.73 -2.41 -8.12
C SER A 138 -0.22 -2.58 -8.34
N GLN A 139 0.61 -2.08 -7.41
CA GLN A 139 2.08 -2.18 -7.49
C GLN A 139 2.59 -3.63 -7.58
N ASP A 140 1.88 -4.58 -7.00
CA ASP A 140 2.21 -6.01 -7.07
C ASP A 140 1.74 -6.68 -8.38
N GLY A 141 1.06 -5.93 -9.26
CA GLY A 141 0.51 -6.41 -10.52
C GLY A 141 -0.66 -7.40 -10.40
N LYS A 142 -1.03 -7.79 -9.17
CA LYS A 142 -2.01 -8.87 -8.93
C LYS A 142 -3.45 -8.39 -8.93
N ARG A 143 -3.68 -7.10 -8.73
CA ARG A 143 -5.03 -6.52 -8.61
C ARG A 143 -5.19 -5.34 -9.54
N VAL A 144 -6.44 -5.09 -9.92
CA VAL A 144 -6.85 -3.94 -10.72
C VAL A 144 -7.97 -3.24 -9.97
N SER A 145 -7.75 -1.99 -9.61
CA SER A 145 -8.79 -1.11 -9.09
C SER A 145 -9.48 -0.46 -10.27
N THR A 146 -10.82 -0.53 -10.33
CA THR A 146 -11.62 0.02 -11.41
C THR A 146 -12.71 0.91 -10.82
N ALA A 147 -12.90 2.08 -11.41
CA ALA A 147 -14.04 2.94 -11.09
C ALA A 147 -14.62 3.51 -12.36
N THR A 148 -15.94 3.61 -12.36
CA THR A 148 -16.73 4.18 -13.42
C THR A 148 -17.52 5.37 -12.87
N ALA A 149 -17.49 6.48 -13.59
CA ALA A 149 -18.33 7.66 -13.31
C ALA A 149 -19.17 7.99 -14.54
N ARG A 150 -20.39 8.41 -14.30
CA ARG A 150 -21.36 8.76 -15.35
C ARG A 150 -21.92 10.14 -15.09
N GLU A 151 -21.99 10.96 -16.14
CA GLU A 151 -22.60 12.28 -16.12
C GLU A 151 -23.43 12.51 -17.39
N THR A 152 -24.35 13.44 -17.32
CA THR A 152 -25.20 13.81 -18.46
C THR A 152 -24.75 15.17 -19.01
N VAL A 153 -24.58 15.23 -20.32
CA VAL A 153 -24.27 16.48 -21.02
C VAL A 153 -25.46 17.45 -20.86
N SER A 154 -25.15 18.68 -20.50
CA SER A 154 -26.19 19.71 -20.31
C SER A 154 -27.03 19.88 -21.58
N PRO A 155 -28.35 20.02 -21.47
CA PRO A 155 -29.21 20.33 -22.63
C PRO A 155 -28.96 21.74 -23.22
N TRP A 156 -28.16 22.56 -22.53
CA TRP A 156 -27.87 23.94 -22.89
C TRP A 156 -26.48 24.14 -23.51
N VAL A 157 -25.84 23.09 -23.97
CA VAL A 157 -24.53 23.15 -24.61
C VAL A 157 -24.67 23.39 -26.11
#